data_a39205214cd835fb7d5a139fe9df39b4
#
_entry.id   a39205214cd835fb7d5a139fe9df39b4
#
_cell.length_a   1.000
_cell.length_b   1.000
_cell.length_c   1.000
_cell.angle_alpha   90.00
_cell.angle_beta   90.00
_cell.angle_gamma   90.00
#
_symmetry.space_group_name_H-M   'P 1'
#
loop_
_entity.id
_entity.type
_entity.pdbx_description
1 polymer ?
#
loop_
_entity_poly.entity_id
_entity_poly.type
_entity_poly.pdbx_seq_one_letter_code
_entity_poly.pdbx_strand_id
1 'polypeptide(L)'
;MITNETLALLEEMAVFAKVVETGSFSEAARQLGATPSAISRAVSRLERALNTRLLQRTTRKLRLNESGKAVYQHCQALVNSAGAVMSACGQFSETPSGLVRLGAPKALGYFMVHPLINEFLATNSGVNVMLRLEDRYMDLIDEEIDLAIRITNEPPPGLIGKRLFTVSHILCATPQYLAEYGTPSHPQELKDHSCLFLSEEAADTRWRFQQGNKVVSVNVHGRYSSNHSGVRLGGVKSYLGIGGLPVFTARKSLESGEIVQVLPDWTFKTRYSGDAWLLYPPSRYQPPHMMVFIDYLVKKLRT
;
A
#
# COMPACT_ATOMS: atom_id res chain seq x y z
N MET A 1 25.52 25.67 3.91
CA MET A 1 26.72 25.50 4.79
C MET A 1 26.26 24.94 6.13
N ILE A 2 26.86 23.83 6.60
CA ILE A 2 26.59 23.29 7.94
C ILE A 2 27.34 24.20 8.93
N THR A 3 26.62 24.83 9.84
CA THR A 3 27.21 25.67 10.90
C THR A 3 27.56 24.82 12.12
N ASN A 4 28.50 25.32 12.98
CA ASN A 4 28.82 24.67 14.24
C ASN A 4 27.55 24.48 15.14
N GLU A 5 26.62 25.41 15.07
CA GLU A 5 25.32 25.29 15.77
C GLU A 5 24.49 24.08 15.26
N THR A 6 24.43 23.87 13.94
CA THR A 6 23.74 22.72 13.39
C THR A 6 24.37 21.40 13.82
N LEU A 7 25.71 21.33 13.82
CA LEU A 7 26.43 20.12 14.26
C LEU A 7 26.18 19.82 15.75
N ALA A 8 26.09 20.85 16.58
CA ALA A 8 25.84 20.70 18.01
C ALA A 8 24.42 20.19 18.35
N LEU A 9 23.51 20.20 17.39
CA LEU A 9 22.12 19.78 17.58
C LEU A 9 21.79 18.42 16.94
N LEU A 10 22.77 17.74 16.34
CA LEU A 10 22.50 16.45 15.66
C LEU A 10 22.00 15.36 16.63
N GLU A 11 22.56 15.33 17.85
CA GLU A 11 22.12 14.41 18.89
C GLU A 11 20.68 14.69 19.34
N GLU A 12 20.35 15.96 19.54
CA GLU A 12 19.00 16.40 19.91
C GLU A 12 17.97 16.08 18.83
N MET A 13 18.34 16.21 17.56
CA MET A 13 17.49 15.83 16.41
C MET A 13 17.24 14.33 16.40
N ALA A 14 18.26 13.50 16.64
CA ALA A 14 18.12 12.06 16.74
C ALA A 14 17.26 11.64 17.94
N VAL A 15 17.47 12.27 19.09
CA VAL A 15 16.65 12.04 20.30
C VAL A 15 15.21 12.42 20.07
N PHE A 16 14.95 13.57 19.44
CA PHE A 16 13.59 14.00 19.10
C PHE A 16 12.90 13.00 18.16
N ALA A 17 13.57 12.53 17.10
CA ALA A 17 13.05 11.52 16.21
C ALA A 17 12.66 10.23 16.97
N LYS A 18 13.51 9.77 17.90
CA LYS A 18 13.24 8.58 18.72
C LYS A 18 12.06 8.78 19.68
N VAL A 19 11.91 9.95 20.28
CA VAL A 19 10.76 10.28 21.15
C VAL A 19 9.43 10.24 20.38
N VAL A 20 9.43 10.74 19.16
CA VAL A 20 8.24 10.71 18.29
C VAL A 20 7.92 9.28 17.86
N GLU A 21 8.92 8.53 17.41
CA GLU A 21 8.79 7.12 17.00
C GLU A 21 8.18 6.24 18.10
N THR A 22 8.66 6.39 19.33
CA THR A 22 8.20 5.58 20.47
C THR A 22 6.90 6.11 21.10
N GLY A 23 6.54 7.35 20.82
CA GLY A 23 5.42 8.05 21.46
C GLY A 23 5.61 8.29 22.97
N SER A 24 6.82 8.07 23.53
CA SER A 24 7.09 8.10 24.96
C SER A 24 8.53 8.52 25.30
N PHE A 25 8.69 9.52 26.16
CA PHE A 25 10.01 9.92 26.66
C PHE A 25 10.70 8.80 27.44
N SER A 26 9.95 8.01 28.21
CA SER A 26 10.50 6.90 29.00
C SER A 26 10.94 5.74 28.12
N GLU A 27 10.18 5.41 27.07
CA GLU A 27 10.54 4.36 26.15
C GLU A 27 11.72 4.76 25.25
N ALA A 28 11.75 6.00 24.77
CA ALA A 28 12.93 6.54 24.07
C ALA A 28 14.19 6.50 24.95
N ALA A 29 14.07 6.88 26.22
CA ALA A 29 15.19 6.81 27.17
C ALA A 29 15.70 5.38 27.34
N ARG A 30 14.81 4.40 27.50
CA ARG A 30 15.16 2.99 27.62
C ARG A 30 15.93 2.50 26.38
N GLN A 31 15.45 2.83 25.18
CA GLN A 31 16.09 2.42 23.92
C GLN A 31 17.43 3.09 23.66
N LEU A 32 17.59 4.34 24.10
CA LEU A 32 18.83 5.12 23.94
C LEU A 32 19.82 4.96 25.09
N GLY A 33 19.52 4.11 26.10
CA GLY A 33 20.39 3.94 27.26
C GLY A 33 20.56 5.20 28.12
N ALA A 34 19.54 6.08 28.14
CA ALA A 34 19.57 7.39 28.80
C ALA A 34 18.49 7.50 29.88
N THR A 35 18.47 8.60 30.64
CA THR A 35 17.42 8.89 31.59
C THR A 35 16.29 9.70 30.93
N PRO A 36 15.01 9.54 31.34
CA PRO A 36 13.91 10.34 30.82
C PRO A 36 14.12 11.85 30.94
N SER A 37 14.80 12.29 32.00
CA SER A 37 15.17 13.70 32.20
C SER A 37 16.20 14.20 31.18
N ALA A 38 17.16 13.35 30.79
CA ALA A 38 18.15 13.68 29.77
C ALA A 38 17.48 13.84 28.40
N ILE A 39 16.60 12.90 28.04
CA ILE A 39 15.80 12.95 26.79
C ILE A 39 14.91 14.21 26.75
N SER A 40 14.23 14.52 27.85
CA SER A 40 13.38 15.74 27.92
C SER A 40 14.22 17.02 27.76
N ARG A 41 15.42 17.06 28.32
CA ARG A 41 16.36 18.20 28.18
C ARG A 41 16.86 18.32 26.73
N ALA A 42 17.20 17.22 26.09
CA ALA A 42 17.62 17.20 24.69
C ALA A 42 16.54 17.78 23.75
N VAL A 43 15.29 17.31 23.87
CA VAL A 43 14.16 17.85 23.10
C VAL A 43 13.96 19.33 23.41
N SER A 44 14.04 19.74 24.67
CA SER A 44 13.88 21.16 25.04
C SER A 44 15.03 22.06 24.52
N ARG A 45 16.25 21.53 24.37
CA ARG A 45 17.37 22.26 23.73
C ARG A 45 17.08 22.44 22.24
N LEU A 46 16.59 21.40 21.55
CA LEU A 46 16.21 21.49 20.14
C LEU A 46 15.09 22.53 19.93
N GLU A 47 14.01 22.47 20.70
CA GLU A 47 12.91 23.44 20.64
C GLU A 47 13.38 24.88 20.86
N ARG A 48 14.31 25.08 21.79
CA ARG A 48 14.90 26.39 22.07
C ARG A 48 15.76 26.89 20.91
N ALA A 49 16.62 26.03 20.36
CA ALA A 49 17.47 26.38 19.24
C ALA A 49 16.67 26.72 17.98
N LEU A 50 15.55 26.01 17.75
CA LEU A 50 14.63 26.28 16.64
C LEU A 50 13.64 27.42 16.95
N ASN A 51 13.69 27.98 18.16
CA ASN A 51 12.75 28.99 18.65
C ASN A 51 11.28 28.61 18.42
N THR A 52 10.97 27.31 18.51
CA THR A 52 9.64 26.76 18.19
C THR A 52 9.36 25.54 19.04
N ARG A 53 8.16 25.42 19.57
CA ARG A 53 7.70 24.17 20.18
C ARG A 53 7.37 23.15 19.09
N LEU A 54 7.79 21.91 19.30
CA LEU A 54 7.56 20.80 18.37
C LEU A 54 6.49 19.85 18.90
N LEU A 55 6.37 19.75 20.24
CA LEU A 55 5.47 18.84 20.93
C LEU A 55 4.37 19.58 21.67
N GLN A 56 3.14 19.10 21.54
CA GLN A 56 2.02 19.46 22.40
C GLN A 56 1.97 18.45 23.56
N ARG A 57 2.26 18.91 24.76
CA ARG A 57 2.17 18.10 25.97
C ARG A 57 0.72 18.15 26.50
N THR A 58 -0.03 17.08 26.25
CA THR A 58 -1.26 16.82 27.04
C THR A 58 -0.92 15.75 28.08
N THR A 59 -1.61 15.76 29.22
CA THR A 59 -1.37 14.84 30.34
C THR A 59 -1.54 13.36 29.99
N ARG A 60 -2.02 13.02 28.77
CA ARG A 60 -2.30 11.65 28.35
C ARG A 60 -1.67 11.22 27.02
N LYS A 61 -1.21 12.13 26.14
CA LYS A 61 -0.63 11.76 24.84
C LYS A 61 0.40 12.79 24.37
N LEU A 62 1.48 12.30 23.80
CA LEU A 62 2.46 13.09 23.06
C LEU A 62 1.92 13.31 21.64
N ARG A 63 1.82 14.58 21.21
CA ARG A 63 1.39 14.93 19.84
C ARG A 63 2.35 15.94 19.22
N LEU A 64 2.64 15.78 17.96
CA LEU A 64 3.33 16.80 17.16
C LEU A 64 2.37 17.94 16.82
N ASN A 65 2.85 19.18 16.84
CA ASN A 65 2.20 20.29 16.15
C ASN A 65 2.69 20.34 14.68
N GLU A 66 2.21 21.25 13.85
CA GLU A 66 2.57 21.36 12.44
C GLU A 66 4.08 21.54 12.22
N SER A 67 4.73 22.43 12.99
CA SER A 67 6.19 22.58 12.95
C SER A 67 6.91 21.31 13.38
N GLY A 68 6.39 20.60 14.38
CA GLY A 68 6.92 19.33 14.86
C GLY A 68 6.88 18.24 13.79
N LYS A 69 5.81 18.17 13.00
CA LYS A 69 5.70 17.22 11.89
C LYS A 69 6.79 17.47 10.84
N ALA A 70 6.92 18.72 10.39
CA ALA A 70 7.93 19.10 9.40
C ALA A 70 9.37 18.81 9.91
N VAL A 71 9.69 19.20 11.16
CA VAL A 71 10.99 18.94 11.76
C VAL A 71 11.24 17.44 11.93
N TYR A 72 10.22 16.67 12.33
CA TYR A 72 10.33 15.21 12.50
C TYR A 72 10.76 14.50 11.20
N GLN A 73 10.16 14.87 10.06
CA GLN A 73 10.51 14.31 8.76
C GLN A 73 11.99 14.48 8.44
N HIS A 74 12.53 15.68 8.68
CA HIS A 74 13.96 15.96 8.46
C HIS A 74 14.87 15.26 9.46
N CYS A 75 14.47 15.19 10.73
CA CYS A 75 15.21 14.45 11.75
C CYS A 75 15.24 12.94 11.46
N GLN A 76 14.15 12.37 11.00
CA GLN A 76 14.07 10.96 10.60
C GLN A 76 14.97 10.68 9.38
N ALA A 77 14.97 11.56 8.38
CA ALA A 77 15.85 11.45 7.23
C ALA A 77 17.33 11.50 7.62
N LEU A 78 17.69 12.35 8.59
CA LEU A 78 19.03 12.46 9.14
C LEU A 78 19.46 11.15 9.84
N VAL A 79 18.62 10.60 10.71
CA VAL A 79 18.89 9.33 11.43
C VAL A 79 19.04 8.18 10.43
N ASN A 80 18.19 8.11 9.42
CA ASN A 80 18.27 7.12 8.34
C ASN A 80 19.58 7.26 7.55
N SER A 81 20.00 8.48 7.25
CA SER A 81 21.26 8.74 6.53
C SER A 81 22.47 8.36 7.38
N ALA A 82 22.44 8.63 8.68
CA ALA A 82 23.51 8.20 9.61
C ALA A 82 23.60 6.67 9.68
N GLY A 83 22.45 5.96 9.75
CA GLY A 83 22.37 4.51 9.67
C GLY A 83 22.93 3.95 8.36
N ALA A 84 22.68 4.62 7.24
CA ALA A 84 23.21 4.25 5.93
C ALA A 84 24.74 4.39 5.87
N VAL A 85 25.33 5.43 6.48
CA VAL A 85 26.78 5.59 6.60
C VAL A 85 27.40 4.44 7.38
N MET A 86 26.79 4.05 8.50
CA MET A 86 27.25 2.90 9.29
C MET A 86 27.17 1.58 8.51
N SER A 87 26.11 1.41 7.74
CA SER A 87 25.94 0.22 6.88
C SER A 87 26.92 0.18 5.69
N ALA A 88 27.26 1.33 5.12
CA ALA A 88 28.22 1.44 4.02
C ALA A 88 29.65 1.05 4.44
N CYS A 89 29.98 1.19 5.72
CA CYS A 89 31.28 0.78 6.27
C CYS A 89 31.41 -0.73 6.54
N GLY A 90 30.40 -1.54 6.21
CA GLY A 90 30.45 -3.02 6.27
C GLY A 90 30.58 -3.61 7.69
N GLN A 91 30.34 -2.84 8.74
CA GLN A 91 30.59 -3.28 10.11
C GLN A 91 29.34 -3.60 10.94
N PHE A 92 28.13 -3.46 10.40
CA PHE A 92 26.91 -3.68 11.20
C PHE A 92 25.87 -4.53 10.50
N SER A 93 25.62 -5.69 11.09
CA SER A 93 24.56 -6.67 10.87
C SER A 93 24.50 -7.29 9.46
N GLU A 94 24.94 -8.54 9.36
CA GLU A 94 24.77 -9.41 8.16
C GLU A 94 23.28 -9.62 7.80
N THR A 95 22.35 -9.24 8.69
CA THR A 95 20.91 -9.40 8.47
C THR A 95 20.18 -8.05 8.41
N PRO A 96 19.47 -7.75 7.30
CA PRO A 96 18.62 -6.57 7.20
C PRO A 96 17.61 -6.50 8.35
N SER A 97 17.48 -5.36 9.02
CA SER A 97 16.53 -5.17 10.11
C SER A 97 15.85 -3.80 10.03
N GLY A 98 14.57 -3.74 10.42
CA GLY A 98 13.79 -2.50 10.44
C GLY A 98 12.32 -2.72 10.08
N LEU A 99 11.54 -1.63 10.08
CA LEU A 99 10.13 -1.62 9.72
C LEU A 99 9.94 -1.10 8.30
N VAL A 100 9.17 -1.81 7.49
CA VAL A 100 8.69 -1.38 6.16
C VAL A 100 7.19 -1.15 6.22
N ARG A 101 6.75 0.05 5.86
CA ARG A 101 5.33 0.42 5.77
C ARG A 101 4.89 0.38 4.31
N LEU A 102 4.08 -0.61 3.97
CA LEU A 102 3.57 -0.81 2.61
C LEU A 102 2.10 -0.47 2.52
N GLY A 103 1.74 0.46 1.63
CA GLY A 103 0.37 0.74 1.23
C GLY A 103 -0.01 -0.02 -0.04
N ALA A 104 -1.23 -0.56 -0.11
CA ALA A 104 -1.72 -1.23 -1.32
C ALA A 104 -3.24 -1.16 -1.44
N PRO A 105 -3.83 -1.25 -2.67
CA PRO A 105 -5.25 -1.44 -2.83
C PRO A 105 -5.74 -2.70 -2.10
N LYS A 106 -6.91 -2.64 -1.47
CA LYS A 106 -7.43 -3.69 -0.56
C LYS A 106 -7.37 -5.08 -1.17
N ALA A 107 -7.97 -5.27 -2.34
CA ALA A 107 -8.02 -6.58 -2.97
C ALA A 107 -6.65 -7.06 -3.44
N LEU A 108 -5.84 -6.17 -4.06
CA LEU A 108 -4.49 -6.51 -4.50
C LEU A 108 -3.61 -6.86 -3.31
N GLY A 109 -3.65 -6.05 -2.26
CA GLY A 109 -2.90 -6.30 -1.03
C GLY A 109 -3.26 -7.63 -0.39
N TYR A 110 -4.56 -7.95 -0.30
CA TYR A 110 -5.02 -9.21 0.30
C TYR A 110 -4.68 -10.46 -0.54
N PHE A 111 -4.98 -10.43 -1.85
CA PHE A 111 -4.84 -11.62 -2.69
C PHE A 111 -3.43 -11.85 -3.23
N MET A 112 -2.66 -10.77 -3.46
CA MET A 112 -1.35 -10.86 -4.11
C MET A 112 -0.19 -10.59 -3.16
N VAL A 113 -0.30 -9.57 -2.29
CA VAL A 113 0.82 -9.10 -1.48
C VAL A 113 0.92 -9.83 -0.15
N HIS A 114 -0.20 -9.99 0.57
CA HIS A 114 -0.21 -10.65 1.88
C HIS A 114 0.44 -12.04 1.90
N PRO A 115 0.17 -12.95 0.94
CA PRO A 115 0.85 -14.26 0.90
C PRO A 115 2.38 -14.13 0.77
N LEU A 116 2.85 -13.15 0.00
CA LEU A 116 4.27 -12.88 -0.20
C LEU A 116 4.94 -12.29 1.05
N ILE A 117 4.22 -11.45 1.80
CA ILE A 117 4.72 -10.92 3.08
C ILE A 117 4.97 -12.08 4.05
N ASN A 118 4.05 -13.04 4.15
CA ASN A 118 4.22 -14.19 5.04
C ASN A 118 5.47 -15.02 4.66
N GLU A 119 5.67 -15.28 3.37
CA GLU A 119 6.87 -15.97 2.87
C GLU A 119 8.15 -15.17 3.16
N PHE A 120 8.11 -13.86 2.93
CA PHE A 120 9.25 -12.98 3.18
C PHE A 120 9.67 -12.94 4.66
N LEU A 121 8.70 -12.75 5.56
CA LEU A 121 8.97 -12.67 7.00
C LEU A 121 9.50 -13.97 7.59
N ALA A 122 9.14 -15.13 7.03
CA ALA A 122 9.67 -16.41 7.45
C ALA A 122 11.19 -16.54 7.24
N THR A 123 11.76 -15.78 6.28
CA THR A 123 13.20 -15.83 5.94
C THR A 123 13.96 -14.58 6.34
N ASN A 124 13.28 -13.52 6.81
CA ASN A 124 13.88 -12.22 7.16
C ASN A 124 13.45 -11.78 8.57
N SER A 125 13.92 -12.48 9.60
CA SER A 125 13.49 -12.31 11.00
C SER A 125 13.76 -10.92 11.59
N GLY A 126 14.70 -10.15 11.04
CA GLY A 126 14.99 -8.77 11.47
C GLY A 126 14.07 -7.71 10.87
N VAL A 127 13.26 -8.08 9.83
CA VAL A 127 12.39 -7.12 9.15
C VAL A 127 10.97 -7.24 9.68
N ASN A 128 10.34 -6.10 9.93
CA ASN A 128 8.92 -6.00 10.24
C ASN A 128 8.20 -5.34 9.05
N VAL A 129 6.97 -5.76 8.77
CA VAL A 129 6.15 -5.18 7.70
C VAL A 129 4.82 -4.73 8.26
N MET A 130 4.48 -3.47 8.03
CA MET A 130 3.15 -2.93 8.27
C MET A 130 2.44 -2.79 6.93
N LEU A 131 1.39 -3.58 6.71
CA LEU A 131 0.57 -3.52 5.49
C LEU A 131 -0.69 -2.70 5.75
N ARG A 132 -0.84 -1.60 5.00
CA ARG A 132 -2.03 -0.76 5.02
C ARG A 132 -2.83 -0.93 3.72
N LEU A 133 -4.11 -1.26 3.84
CA LEU A 133 -4.99 -1.59 2.71
C LEU A 133 -6.03 -0.49 2.50
N GLU A 134 -5.85 0.29 1.43
CA GLU A 134 -6.73 1.41 1.09
C GLU A 134 -6.88 1.52 -0.44
N ASP A 135 -8.12 1.76 -0.92
CA ASP A 135 -8.37 1.95 -2.36
C ASP A 135 -8.20 3.41 -2.79
N ARG A 136 -8.26 4.35 -1.82
CA ARG A 136 -7.97 5.78 -2.06
C ARG A 136 -6.48 6.02 -2.31
N TYR A 137 -6.19 7.16 -2.88
CA TYR A 137 -4.82 7.64 -2.97
C TYR A 137 -4.25 7.87 -1.55
N MET A 138 -3.13 7.21 -1.25
CA MET A 138 -2.36 7.44 -0.03
C MET A 138 -1.17 8.34 -0.36
N ASP A 139 -1.00 9.44 0.36
CA ASP A 139 0.22 10.22 0.30
C ASP A 139 1.32 9.52 1.10
N LEU A 140 2.46 9.24 0.45
CA LEU A 140 3.53 8.49 1.10
C LEU A 140 4.15 9.26 2.25
N ILE A 141 4.22 10.59 2.13
CA ILE A 141 4.86 11.46 3.12
C ILE A 141 3.91 11.72 4.29
N ASP A 142 2.70 12.21 3.98
CA ASP A 142 1.74 12.62 5.01
C ASP A 142 1.21 11.43 5.84
N GLU A 143 1.20 10.23 5.25
CA GLU A 143 0.67 9.02 5.88
C GLU A 143 1.77 8.06 6.37
N GLU A 144 3.03 8.49 6.34
CA GLU A 144 4.20 7.71 6.80
C GLU A 144 4.29 6.33 6.12
N ILE A 145 4.05 6.27 4.81
CA ILE A 145 4.15 5.07 3.98
C ILE A 145 5.50 5.06 3.26
N ASP A 146 6.28 4.01 3.44
CA ASP A 146 7.59 3.88 2.81
C ASP A 146 7.47 3.45 1.34
N LEU A 147 6.54 2.53 1.06
CA LEU A 147 6.27 1.94 -0.25
C LEU A 147 4.78 1.95 -0.54
N ALA A 148 4.37 2.22 -1.76
CA ALA A 148 2.97 2.05 -2.18
C ALA A 148 2.85 1.22 -3.45
N ILE A 149 1.89 0.32 -3.50
CA ILE A 149 1.47 -0.31 -4.75
C ILE A 149 0.25 0.46 -5.27
N ARG A 150 0.30 0.88 -6.53
CA ARG A 150 -0.80 1.58 -7.20
C ARG A 150 -1.05 1.02 -8.57
N ILE A 151 -2.32 1.04 -8.98
CA ILE A 151 -2.74 0.73 -10.34
C ILE A 151 -2.86 2.05 -11.08
N THR A 152 -1.97 2.30 -12.03
CA THR A 152 -1.93 3.54 -12.81
C THR A 152 -1.27 3.29 -14.17
N ASN A 153 -1.60 4.10 -15.16
CA ASN A 153 -0.94 4.02 -16.46
C ASN A 153 0.48 4.56 -16.43
N GLU A 154 0.74 5.55 -15.55
CA GLU A 154 2.05 6.18 -15.40
C GLU A 154 2.35 6.43 -13.92
N PRO A 155 3.60 6.22 -13.46
CA PRO A 155 4.02 6.61 -12.14
C PRO A 155 3.88 8.13 -11.94
N PRO A 156 3.42 8.60 -10.77
CA PRO A 156 3.40 10.02 -10.45
C PRO A 156 4.82 10.63 -10.50
N PRO A 157 4.97 11.88 -10.94
CA PRO A 157 6.26 12.56 -10.90
C PRO A 157 6.80 12.66 -9.47
N GLY A 158 8.12 12.59 -9.33
CA GLY A 158 8.80 12.66 -8.03
C GLY A 158 8.91 11.34 -7.28
N LEU A 159 8.34 10.24 -7.77
CA LEU A 159 8.49 8.91 -7.21
C LEU A 159 9.29 7.98 -8.14
N ILE A 160 10.00 7.04 -7.55
CA ILE A 160 10.56 5.91 -8.30
C ILE A 160 9.45 4.88 -8.47
N GLY A 161 9.23 4.45 -9.72
CA GLY A 161 8.24 3.43 -10.06
C GLY A 161 8.89 2.15 -10.59
N LYS A 162 8.56 1.00 -10.01
CA LYS A 162 8.90 -0.31 -10.59
C LYS A 162 7.59 -0.98 -11.01
N ARG A 163 7.43 -1.22 -12.34
CA ARG A 163 6.27 -1.93 -12.87
C ARG A 163 6.29 -3.38 -12.38
N LEU A 164 5.17 -3.84 -11.86
CA LEU A 164 5.01 -5.20 -11.34
C LEU A 164 4.30 -6.11 -12.35
N PHE A 165 3.02 -5.84 -12.62
CA PHE A 165 2.18 -6.62 -13.53
C PHE A 165 0.99 -5.79 -14.01
N THR A 166 0.26 -6.32 -15.01
CA THR A 166 -0.99 -5.70 -15.48
C THR A 166 -2.19 -6.30 -14.77
N VAL A 167 -3.03 -5.44 -14.20
CA VAL A 167 -4.31 -5.82 -13.61
C VAL A 167 -5.39 -5.82 -14.68
N SER A 168 -5.93 -6.99 -14.98
CA SER A 168 -7.07 -7.19 -15.86
C SER A 168 -8.29 -7.67 -15.08
N HIS A 169 -9.47 -7.38 -15.62
CA HIS A 169 -10.75 -7.78 -15.05
C HIS A 169 -11.49 -8.68 -16.03
N ILE A 170 -12.25 -9.62 -15.47
CA ILE A 170 -13.11 -10.55 -16.20
C ILE A 170 -14.49 -10.58 -15.58
N LEU A 171 -15.46 -11.11 -16.34
CA LEU A 171 -16.76 -11.46 -15.80
C LEU A 171 -16.77 -12.94 -15.43
N CYS A 172 -17.37 -13.26 -14.29
CA CYS A 172 -17.50 -14.63 -13.81
C CYS A 172 -18.90 -14.89 -13.27
N ALA A 173 -19.34 -16.13 -13.41
CA ALA A 173 -20.55 -16.66 -12.78
C ALA A 173 -20.31 -18.12 -12.40
N THR A 174 -21.17 -18.70 -11.56
CA THR A 174 -21.17 -20.15 -11.35
C THR A 174 -21.83 -20.89 -12.51
N PRO A 175 -21.38 -22.11 -12.86
CA PRO A 175 -22.05 -22.93 -13.86
C PRO A 175 -23.57 -23.12 -13.59
N GLN A 176 -23.93 -23.23 -12.31
CA GLN A 176 -25.34 -23.37 -11.91
C GLN A 176 -26.16 -22.13 -12.26
N TYR A 177 -25.65 -20.92 -11.98
CA TYR A 177 -26.31 -19.66 -12.35
C TYR A 177 -26.54 -19.59 -13.86
N LEU A 178 -25.52 -19.93 -14.65
CA LEU A 178 -25.61 -19.89 -16.11
C LEU A 178 -26.57 -20.97 -16.69
N ALA A 179 -26.66 -22.11 -16.04
CA ALA A 179 -27.63 -23.15 -16.45
C ALA A 179 -29.08 -22.71 -16.22
N GLU A 180 -29.33 -21.92 -15.17
CA GLU A 180 -30.68 -21.43 -14.83
C GLU A 180 -31.09 -20.19 -15.64
N TYR A 181 -30.17 -19.22 -15.77
CA TYR A 181 -30.49 -17.90 -16.35
C TYR A 181 -29.90 -17.69 -17.76
N GLY A 182 -29.22 -18.68 -18.32
CA GLY A 182 -28.56 -18.59 -19.61
C GLY A 182 -27.15 -18.04 -19.56
N THR A 183 -26.35 -18.31 -20.59
CA THR A 183 -24.98 -17.80 -20.75
C THR A 183 -25.02 -16.66 -21.77
N PRO A 184 -24.73 -15.41 -21.37
CA PRO A 184 -24.74 -14.29 -22.31
C PRO A 184 -23.60 -14.44 -23.34
N SER A 185 -23.94 -14.26 -24.61
CA SER A 185 -23.07 -14.30 -25.79
C SER A 185 -22.56 -12.91 -26.19
N HIS A 186 -23.28 -11.88 -25.77
CA HIS A 186 -22.97 -10.48 -26.09
C HIS A 186 -23.16 -9.58 -24.85
N PRO A 187 -22.33 -8.53 -24.67
CA PRO A 187 -22.42 -7.66 -23.51
C PRO A 187 -23.80 -7.03 -23.25
N GLN A 188 -24.58 -6.77 -24.29
CA GLN A 188 -25.94 -6.21 -24.16
C GLN A 188 -26.93 -7.13 -23.42
N GLU A 189 -26.67 -8.44 -23.41
CA GLU A 189 -27.53 -9.41 -22.72
C GLU A 189 -27.37 -9.33 -21.19
N LEU A 190 -26.27 -8.69 -20.68
CA LEU A 190 -26.06 -8.46 -19.25
C LEU A 190 -27.17 -7.61 -18.60
N LYS A 191 -27.94 -6.86 -19.38
CA LYS A 191 -29.13 -6.13 -18.89
C LYS A 191 -30.24 -7.07 -18.37
N ASP A 192 -30.24 -8.33 -18.81
CA ASP A 192 -31.23 -9.33 -18.44
C ASP A 192 -30.73 -10.23 -17.29
N HIS A 193 -29.48 -10.03 -16.83
CA HIS A 193 -28.85 -10.74 -15.73
C HIS A 193 -28.72 -9.90 -14.45
N SER A 194 -28.75 -10.58 -13.30
CA SER A 194 -28.30 -9.98 -12.04
C SER A 194 -26.78 -9.83 -12.06
N CYS A 195 -26.26 -8.62 -11.86
CA CYS A 195 -24.84 -8.33 -11.89
C CYS A 195 -24.33 -7.84 -10.53
N LEU A 196 -23.14 -8.31 -10.12
CA LEU A 196 -22.46 -7.83 -8.94
C LEU A 196 -21.37 -6.83 -9.36
N PHE A 197 -21.57 -5.57 -9.03
CA PHE A 197 -20.73 -4.46 -9.48
C PHE A 197 -20.04 -3.73 -8.33
N LEU A 198 -19.07 -2.92 -8.69
CA LEU A 198 -18.42 -1.96 -7.80
C LEU A 198 -19.46 -0.88 -7.42
N SER A 199 -19.42 -0.36 -6.20
CA SER A 199 -20.37 0.64 -5.71
C SER A 199 -19.67 1.81 -5.01
N GLU A 200 -18.76 2.45 -5.71
CA GLU A 200 -18.06 3.64 -5.22
C GLU A 200 -18.58 4.91 -5.91
N GLU A 201 -19.03 4.78 -7.16
CA GLU A 201 -19.56 5.88 -7.95
C GLU A 201 -20.80 5.44 -8.74
N ALA A 202 -21.65 6.40 -9.10
CA ALA A 202 -22.85 6.12 -9.91
C ALA A 202 -22.51 5.50 -11.28
N ALA A 203 -21.33 5.78 -11.81
CA ALA A 203 -20.85 5.24 -13.08
C ALA A 203 -20.47 3.75 -13.03
N ASP A 204 -20.36 3.15 -11.84
CA ASP A 204 -19.94 1.75 -11.67
C ASP A 204 -20.97 0.74 -12.21
N THR A 205 -22.18 1.14 -12.45
CA THR A 205 -23.21 0.32 -13.13
C THR A 205 -23.06 0.34 -14.66
N ARG A 206 -22.26 1.24 -15.22
CA ARG A 206 -22.02 1.31 -16.66
C ARG A 206 -20.77 0.53 -17.03
N TRP A 207 -20.95 -0.71 -17.43
CA TRP A 207 -19.86 -1.58 -17.84
C TRP A 207 -19.46 -1.36 -19.29
N ARG A 208 -18.16 -1.34 -19.55
CA ARG A 208 -17.58 -1.10 -20.87
C ARG A 208 -16.74 -2.28 -21.32
N PHE A 209 -17.01 -2.73 -22.55
CA PHE A 209 -16.36 -3.87 -23.17
C PHE A 209 -15.74 -3.47 -24.50
N GLN A 210 -14.65 -4.15 -24.84
CA GLN A 210 -13.93 -3.95 -26.10
C GLN A 210 -13.60 -5.30 -26.72
N GLN A 211 -13.87 -5.41 -28.04
CA GLN A 211 -13.46 -6.54 -28.89
C GLN A 211 -12.96 -5.99 -30.21
N GLY A 212 -11.62 -6.02 -30.41
CA GLY A 212 -10.98 -5.31 -31.52
C GLY A 212 -11.32 -3.82 -31.51
N ASN A 213 -11.91 -3.32 -32.60
CA ASN A 213 -12.36 -1.93 -32.72
C ASN A 213 -13.78 -1.69 -32.19
N LYS A 214 -14.50 -2.74 -31.83
CA LYS A 214 -15.87 -2.61 -31.30
C LYS A 214 -15.81 -2.26 -29.81
N VAL A 215 -16.56 -1.23 -29.42
CA VAL A 215 -16.74 -0.84 -28.02
C VAL A 215 -18.22 -0.87 -27.70
N VAL A 216 -18.57 -1.59 -26.64
CA VAL A 216 -19.95 -1.73 -26.16
C VAL A 216 -20.02 -1.26 -24.72
N SER A 217 -21.05 -0.47 -24.41
CA SER A 217 -21.39 -0.11 -23.04
C SER A 217 -22.77 -0.61 -22.70
N VAL A 218 -22.94 -1.15 -21.50
CA VAL A 218 -24.22 -1.64 -20.98
C VAL A 218 -24.42 -1.15 -19.54
N ASN A 219 -25.61 -0.73 -19.22
CA ASN A 219 -25.99 -0.46 -17.84
C ASN A 219 -26.46 -1.76 -17.20
N VAL A 220 -25.76 -2.19 -16.18
CA VAL A 220 -26.08 -3.40 -15.43
C VAL A 220 -26.85 -3.06 -14.16
N HIS A 221 -27.56 -4.03 -13.65
CA HIS A 221 -28.28 -3.95 -12.40
C HIS A 221 -28.07 -5.21 -11.56
N GLY A 222 -28.35 -5.15 -10.27
CA GLY A 222 -28.28 -6.30 -9.39
C GLY A 222 -28.62 -5.89 -7.96
N ARG A 223 -28.86 -6.89 -7.12
CA ARG A 223 -29.26 -6.68 -5.72
C ARG A 223 -28.10 -6.58 -4.75
N TYR A 224 -26.87 -6.79 -5.24
CA TYR A 224 -25.68 -6.81 -4.40
C TYR A 224 -24.51 -6.11 -5.08
N SER A 225 -23.98 -5.10 -4.44
CA SER A 225 -22.79 -4.37 -4.87
C SER A 225 -21.79 -4.22 -3.72
N SER A 226 -20.52 -4.14 -4.03
CA SER A 226 -19.47 -3.97 -3.01
C SER A 226 -18.20 -3.40 -3.64
N ASN A 227 -17.51 -2.52 -2.91
CA ASN A 227 -16.20 -2.01 -3.31
C ASN A 227 -15.05 -3.02 -3.08
N HIS A 228 -15.30 -4.21 -2.51
CA HIS A 228 -14.28 -5.23 -2.29
C HIS A 228 -14.52 -6.44 -3.21
N SER A 229 -13.53 -6.76 -4.08
CA SER A 229 -13.68 -7.83 -5.08
C SER A 229 -13.84 -9.22 -4.47
N GLY A 230 -13.25 -9.51 -3.31
CA GLY A 230 -13.46 -10.77 -2.59
C GLY A 230 -14.90 -10.93 -2.08
N VAL A 231 -15.54 -9.83 -1.67
CA VAL A 231 -16.97 -9.84 -1.31
C VAL A 231 -17.82 -10.11 -2.52
N ARG A 232 -17.54 -9.47 -3.68
CA ARG A 232 -18.23 -9.76 -4.93
C ARG A 232 -18.02 -11.21 -5.39
N LEU A 233 -16.79 -11.75 -5.24
CA LEU A 233 -16.52 -13.17 -5.52
C LEU A 233 -17.39 -14.07 -4.65
N GLY A 234 -17.52 -13.80 -3.36
CA GLY A 234 -18.42 -14.52 -2.45
C GLY A 234 -19.87 -14.51 -2.94
N GLY A 235 -20.36 -13.34 -3.38
CA GLY A 235 -21.68 -13.19 -3.98
C GLY A 235 -21.86 -14.01 -5.27
N VAL A 236 -20.86 -14.03 -6.16
CA VAL A 236 -20.87 -14.88 -7.36
C VAL A 236 -20.97 -16.36 -6.98
N LYS A 237 -20.16 -16.82 -6.04
CA LYS A 237 -20.16 -18.21 -5.54
C LYS A 237 -21.49 -18.59 -4.88
N SER A 238 -22.21 -17.63 -4.34
CA SER A 238 -23.56 -17.80 -3.77
C SER A 238 -24.67 -17.66 -4.79
N TYR A 239 -24.39 -17.81 -6.08
CA TYR A 239 -25.37 -17.82 -7.20
C TYR A 239 -26.15 -16.50 -7.38
N LEU A 240 -25.63 -15.36 -6.86
CA LEU A 240 -26.38 -14.10 -6.91
C LEU A 240 -26.32 -13.41 -8.28
N GLY A 241 -25.45 -13.87 -9.19
CA GLY A 241 -25.34 -13.28 -10.51
C GLY A 241 -23.95 -13.33 -11.13
N ILE A 242 -23.74 -12.50 -12.15
CA ILE A 242 -22.47 -12.32 -12.87
C ILE A 242 -21.66 -11.21 -12.19
N GLY A 243 -20.43 -11.51 -11.78
CA GLY A 243 -19.55 -10.53 -11.11
C GLY A 243 -18.39 -10.06 -11.98
N GLY A 244 -18.12 -8.75 -11.97
CA GLY A 244 -16.90 -8.18 -12.52
C GLY A 244 -15.77 -8.26 -11.49
N LEU A 245 -14.69 -9.02 -11.76
CA LEU A 245 -13.64 -9.34 -10.81
C LEU A 245 -12.24 -9.18 -11.43
N PRO A 246 -11.24 -8.70 -10.65
CA PRO A 246 -9.84 -8.83 -11.05
C PRO A 246 -9.48 -10.32 -11.22
N VAL A 247 -8.68 -10.63 -12.24
CA VAL A 247 -8.25 -12.01 -12.51
C VAL A 247 -7.60 -12.66 -11.29
N PHE A 248 -6.77 -11.91 -10.56
CA PHE A 248 -6.10 -12.43 -9.36
C PHE A 248 -7.08 -12.81 -8.23
N THR A 249 -8.23 -12.13 -8.12
CA THR A 249 -9.28 -12.48 -7.15
C THR A 249 -10.01 -13.76 -7.57
N ALA A 250 -10.28 -13.91 -8.86
CA ALA A 250 -11.07 -15.02 -9.41
C ALA A 250 -10.26 -16.32 -9.61
N ARG A 251 -8.92 -16.22 -9.71
CA ARG A 251 -8.01 -17.29 -10.15
C ARG A 251 -8.29 -18.66 -9.51
N LYS A 252 -8.26 -18.73 -8.18
CA LYS A 252 -8.44 -20.01 -7.49
C LYS A 252 -9.80 -20.66 -7.76
N SER A 253 -10.86 -19.85 -7.82
CA SER A 253 -12.23 -20.37 -8.09
C SER A 253 -12.43 -20.73 -9.57
N LEU A 254 -11.70 -20.10 -10.50
CA LEU A 254 -11.66 -20.52 -11.91
C LEU A 254 -10.91 -21.86 -12.07
N GLU A 255 -9.75 -22.00 -11.42
CA GLU A 255 -8.93 -23.22 -11.46
C GLU A 255 -9.68 -24.43 -10.86
N SER A 256 -10.50 -24.21 -9.83
CA SER A 256 -11.33 -25.26 -9.22
C SER A 256 -12.65 -25.54 -9.99
N GLY A 257 -12.99 -24.74 -11.01
CA GLY A 257 -14.25 -24.85 -11.73
C GLY A 257 -15.49 -24.38 -10.97
N GLU A 258 -15.31 -23.77 -9.79
CA GLU A 258 -16.38 -23.25 -8.94
C GLU A 258 -17.10 -22.05 -9.62
N ILE A 259 -16.35 -21.28 -10.39
CA ILE A 259 -16.86 -20.25 -11.28
C ILE A 259 -16.25 -20.42 -12.67
N VAL A 260 -16.91 -19.88 -13.68
CA VAL A 260 -16.42 -19.86 -15.07
C VAL A 260 -16.43 -18.44 -15.61
N GLN A 261 -15.55 -18.17 -16.56
CA GLN A 261 -15.50 -16.87 -17.22
C GLN A 261 -16.69 -16.71 -18.16
N VAL A 262 -17.28 -15.51 -18.14
CA VAL A 262 -18.39 -15.10 -19.01
C VAL A 262 -17.86 -14.07 -20.01
N LEU A 263 -18.30 -14.12 -21.26
CA LEU A 263 -17.88 -13.25 -22.37
C LEU A 263 -16.34 -13.22 -22.55
N PRO A 264 -15.66 -14.36 -22.71
CA PRO A 264 -14.19 -14.43 -22.76
C PRO A 264 -13.57 -13.65 -23.93
N ASP A 265 -14.31 -13.47 -25.03
CA ASP A 265 -13.86 -12.74 -26.23
C ASP A 265 -13.93 -11.21 -26.08
N TRP A 266 -14.47 -10.73 -24.97
CA TRP A 266 -14.63 -9.32 -24.69
C TRP A 266 -13.70 -8.88 -23.56
N THR A 267 -12.89 -7.85 -23.80
CA THR A 267 -12.09 -7.21 -22.75
C THR A 267 -12.98 -6.32 -21.91
N PHE A 268 -13.14 -6.65 -20.64
CA PHE A 268 -13.88 -5.83 -19.69
C PHE A 268 -12.98 -4.71 -19.15
N LYS A 269 -13.36 -3.46 -19.42
CA LYS A 269 -12.60 -2.27 -19.02
C LYS A 269 -13.21 -1.65 -17.77
N THR A 270 -12.39 -1.52 -16.75
CA THR A 270 -12.75 -0.85 -15.48
C THR A 270 -11.71 0.20 -15.12
N ARG A 271 -12.03 1.10 -14.22
CA ARG A 271 -11.08 2.10 -13.71
C ARG A 271 -9.89 1.50 -12.94
N TYR A 272 -10.04 0.29 -12.44
CA TYR A 272 -8.97 -0.46 -11.75
C TYR A 272 -8.20 -1.42 -12.68
N SER A 273 -8.37 -1.29 -14.01
CA SER A 273 -7.54 -1.98 -14.99
C SER A 273 -6.33 -1.13 -15.34
N GLY A 274 -5.17 -1.74 -15.47
CA GLY A 274 -3.93 -1.04 -15.81
C GLY A 274 -2.71 -1.67 -15.15
N ASP A 275 -1.58 -1.00 -15.22
CA ASP A 275 -0.35 -1.52 -14.63
C ASP A 275 -0.27 -1.25 -13.13
N ALA A 276 0.08 -2.28 -12.37
CA ALA A 276 0.42 -2.17 -10.96
C ALA A 276 1.89 -1.76 -10.84
N TRP A 277 2.15 -0.69 -10.10
CA TRP A 277 3.47 -0.14 -9.85
C TRP A 277 3.79 -0.16 -8.37
N LEU A 278 5.01 -0.55 -8.03
CA LEU A 278 5.60 -0.30 -6.73
C LEU A 278 6.26 1.07 -6.76
N LEU A 279 5.82 1.97 -5.91
CA LEU A 279 6.20 3.39 -5.86
C LEU A 279 6.87 3.70 -4.52
N TYR A 280 7.93 4.51 -4.56
CA TYR A 280 8.61 5.01 -3.36
C TYR A 280 9.38 6.31 -3.66
N PRO A 281 9.63 7.15 -2.64
CA PRO A 281 10.41 8.37 -2.82
C PRO A 281 11.84 8.08 -3.25
N PRO A 282 12.43 8.90 -4.14
CA PRO A 282 13.84 8.78 -4.45
C PRO A 282 14.67 9.09 -3.21
N SER A 283 15.61 8.21 -2.89
CA SER A 283 16.60 8.41 -1.83
C SER A 283 17.97 8.02 -2.35
N ARG A 284 18.98 8.81 -2.01
CA ARG A 284 20.37 8.48 -2.32
C ARG A 284 20.82 7.21 -1.60
N TYR A 285 20.21 6.95 -0.42
CA TYR A 285 20.53 5.83 0.44
C TYR A 285 19.23 5.16 0.90
N GLN A 286 18.86 4.06 0.27
CA GLN A 286 17.74 3.24 0.72
C GLN A 286 18.21 2.30 1.84
N PRO A 287 17.46 2.20 2.95
CA PRO A 287 17.80 1.25 4.01
C PRO A 287 17.85 -0.20 3.51
N PRO A 288 18.80 -1.04 3.99
CA PRO A 288 18.96 -2.42 3.51
C PRO A 288 17.69 -3.28 3.59
N HIS A 289 16.91 -3.17 4.66
CA HIS A 289 15.64 -3.89 4.83
C HIS A 289 14.59 -3.48 3.78
N MET A 290 14.57 -2.21 3.38
CA MET A 290 13.72 -1.73 2.29
C MET A 290 14.15 -2.31 0.95
N MET A 291 15.46 -2.29 0.64
CA MET A 291 16.00 -2.81 -0.61
C MET A 291 15.68 -4.30 -0.79
N VAL A 292 15.93 -5.11 0.24
CA VAL A 292 15.65 -6.54 0.19
C VAL A 292 14.15 -6.81 -0.02
N PHE A 293 13.28 -6.05 0.64
CA PHE A 293 11.84 -6.20 0.47
C PHE A 293 11.34 -5.74 -0.91
N ILE A 294 11.85 -4.61 -1.43
CA ILE A 294 11.56 -4.11 -2.78
C ILE A 294 11.97 -5.17 -3.83
N ASP A 295 13.20 -5.68 -3.74
CA ASP A 295 13.70 -6.64 -4.71
C ASP A 295 12.94 -7.97 -4.64
N TYR A 296 12.56 -8.40 -3.44
CA TYR A 296 11.71 -9.56 -3.24
C TYR A 296 10.35 -9.40 -3.91
N LEU A 297 9.63 -8.29 -3.62
CA LEU A 297 8.32 -8.02 -4.24
C LEU A 297 8.40 -7.93 -5.77
N VAL A 298 9.40 -7.22 -6.29
CA VAL A 298 9.62 -7.10 -7.74
C VAL A 298 9.89 -8.47 -8.36
N LYS A 299 10.76 -9.28 -7.75
CA LYS A 299 11.06 -10.64 -8.23
C LYS A 299 9.82 -11.55 -8.27
N LYS A 300 8.95 -11.46 -7.25
CA LYS A 300 7.77 -12.32 -7.12
C LYS A 300 6.56 -11.86 -7.93
N LEU A 301 6.42 -10.55 -8.14
CA LEU A 301 5.24 -9.97 -8.79
C LEU A 301 5.50 -9.56 -10.24
N ARG A 302 6.74 -9.41 -10.66
CA ARG A 302 7.04 -9.01 -12.04
C ARG A 302 6.78 -10.16 -13.01
N THR A 303 5.76 -9.97 -13.86
CA THR A 303 5.36 -10.87 -14.96
C THR A 303 5.48 -10.17 -16.30
#